data_fba0be5e1696bb559c6203aeabab3d2b
#
_entry.id   fba0be5e1696bb559c6203aeabab3d2b
#
_cell.length_a   1.000
_cell.length_b   1.000
_cell.length_c   1.000
_cell.angle_alpha   90.00
_cell.angle_beta   90.00
_cell.angle_gamma   90.00
#
_symmetry.space_group_name_H-M   'P 1'
#
loop_
_entity.id
_entity.type
_entity.pdbx_description
1 polymer ?
#
loop_
_entity_poly.entity_id
_entity_poly.type
_entity_poly.pdbx_seq_one_letter_code
_entity_poly.pdbx_strand_id
1 'polypeptide(L)'
;MEELINSLSAADLQAAITLLKSNFTNPDAITEMELNRATVEGMLIRQARGLMLLPNRESAPAETSFYSEVFDGHVGYVRFGALTSANLKAMDKKLEEFASKKIDAMIVDLRASGASDFAITAEFAKRFCPKGKLLFTVRKPVARQDRAFSSDRDPAFQGLLLVLADGETAGGAEAVAGALRLYDKALIIGQPSAGRAVEYSDLPLPSGKVLRVAVAEAVLPEGQSLFPDGVKPDLPVEMSVSEKRQIFQLSAEKGMAPFVYETERPHLNEAALLAGTNPELDAAEAQRRNRGREKQPARDPVLQRALDLVAALAIYQKR
;
A
#
# COMPACT_ATOMS: atom_id res chain seq x y z
N MET A 1 -22.12 -9.79 19.96
CA MET A 1 -22.19 -8.65 20.91
C MET A 1 -22.24 -7.31 20.17
N GLU A 2 -21.39 -7.09 19.20
CA GLU A 2 -21.37 -5.85 18.40
C GLU A 2 -22.69 -5.57 17.67
N GLU A 3 -23.32 -6.58 17.06
CA GLU A 3 -24.63 -6.46 16.41
C GLU A 3 -25.74 -6.06 17.38
N LEU A 4 -25.73 -6.60 18.60
CA LEU A 4 -26.69 -6.24 19.63
C LEU A 4 -26.54 -4.78 20.09
N ILE A 5 -25.30 -4.32 20.26
CA ILE A 5 -25.04 -2.92 20.62
C ILE A 5 -25.44 -1.98 19.47
N ASN A 6 -25.16 -2.36 18.23
CA ASN A 6 -25.50 -1.56 17.05
C ASN A 6 -27.03 -1.48 16.80
N SER A 7 -27.82 -2.41 17.33
CA SER A 7 -29.28 -2.39 17.24
C SER A 7 -29.98 -1.48 18.30
N LEU A 8 -29.20 -1.01 19.31
CA LEU A 8 -29.77 -0.16 20.36
C LEU A 8 -30.00 1.27 19.85
N SER A 9 -31.16 1.83 20.20
CA SER A 9 -31.45 3.25 19.98
C SER A 9 -30.65 4.14 20.96
N ALA A 10 -30.58 5.44 20.68
CA ALA A 10 -29.99 6.40 21.62
C ALA A 10 -30.66 6.38 22.99
N ALA A 11 -32.01 6.17 23.03
CA ALA A 11 -32.77 6.05 24.26
C ALA A 11 -32.40 4.80 25.04
N ASP A 12 -32.21 3.66 24.36
CA ASP A 12 -31.80 2.41 25.00
C ASP A 12 -30.40 2.52 25.60
N LEU A 13 -29.45 3.17 24.89
CA LEU A 13 -28.09 3.41 25.38
C LEU A 13 -28.14 4.29 26.66
N GLN A 14 -28.93 5.34 26.66
CA GLN A 14 -29.09 6.21 27.83
C GLN A 14 -29.75 5.47 29.01
N ALA A 15 -30.78 4.67 28.74
CA ALA A 15 -31.42 3.82 29.72
C ALA A 15 -30.47 2.78 30.30
N ALA A 16 -29.65 2.14 29.44
CA ALA A 16 -28.65 1.16 29.87
C ALA A 16 -27.62 1.77 30.83
N ILE A 17 -27.12 2.98 30.54
CA ILE A 17 -26.19 3.70 31.43
C ILE A 17 -26.86 3.98 32.78
N THR A 18 -28.10 4.42 32.77
CA THR A 18 -28.86 4.70 33.99
C THR A 18 -29.08 3.43 34.82
N LEU A 19 -29.48 2.35 34.18
CA LEU A 19 -29.67 1.05 34.83
C LEU A 19 -28.37 0.48 35.41
N LEU A 20 -27.26 0.62 34.68
CA LEU A 20 -25.94 0.22 35.19
C LEU A 20 -25.59 0.99 36.47
N LYS A 21 -25.72 2.30 36.48
CA LYS A 21 -25.43 3.14 37.65
C LYS A 21 -26.30 2.76 38.87
N SER A 22 -27.54 2.31 38.64
CA SER A 22 -28.49 2.01 39.72
C SER A 22 -28.44 0.58 40.25
N ASN A 23 -28.04 -0.37 39.41
CA ASN A 23 -28.19 -1.80 39.69
C ASN A 23 -26.89 -2.61 39.67
N PHE A 24 -25.78 -2.03 39.23
CA PHE A 24 -24.51 -2.75 39.20
C PHE A 24 -24.03 -3.03 40.64
N THR A 25 -23.46 -4.22 40.85
CA THR A 25 -23.02 -4.66 42.19
C THR A 25 -21.89 -3.81 42.80
N ASN A 26 -21.15 -3.10 41.94
CA ASN A 26 -20.11 -2.13 42.33
C ASN A 26 -20.40 -0.79 41.66
N PRO A 27 -21.33 0.03 42.17
CA PRO A 27 -21.73 1.30 41.57
C PRO A 27 -20.56 2.31 41.48
N ASP A 28 -19.60 2.23 42.40
CA ASP A 28 -18.43 3.11 42.44
C ASP A 28 -17.48 2.87 41.26
N ALA A 29 -17.57 1.73 40.60
CA ALA A 29 -16.85 1.45 39.39
C ALA A 29 -17.41 2.15 38.12
N ILE A 30 -18.67 2.67 38.21
CA ILE A 30 -19.36 3.34 37.09
C ILE A 30 -19.42 4.83 37.34
N THR A 31 -18.26 5.43 37.47
CA THR A 31 -18.14 6.89 37.59
C THR A 31 -18.31 7.56 36.23
N GLU A 32 -18.60 8.84 36.21
CA GLU A 32 -18.67 9.65 35.00
C GLU A 32 -17.30 9.63 34.25
N MET A 33 -16.22 9.64 35.01
CA MET A 33 -14.86 9.52 34.45
C MET A 33 -14.66 8.19 33.72
N GLU A 34 -15.09 7.07 34.28
CA GLU A 34 -14.98 5.75 33.64
C GLU A 34 -15.87 5.64 32.40
N LEU A 35 -17.07 6.21 32.44
CA LEU A 35 -17.94 6.28 31.24
C LEU A 35 -17.31 7.09 30.12
N ASN A 36 -16.73 8.25 30.44
CA ASN A 36 -16.04 9.08 29.46
C ASN A 36 -14.82 8.36 28.91
N ARG A 37 -14.05 7.66 29.76
CA ARG A 37 -12.90 6.85 29.34
C ARG A 37 -13.33 5.73 28.38
N ALA A 38 -14.32 4.94 28.77
CA ALA A 38 -14.86 3.86 27.95
C ALA A 38 -15.42 4.37 26.61
N THR A 39 -16.05 5.55 26.60
CA THR A 39 -16.55 6.18 25.36
C THR A 39 -15.40 6.55 24.42
N VAL A 40 -14.36 7.20 24.92
CA VAL A 40 -13.19 7.58 24.12
C VAL A 40 -12.47 6.34 23.62
N GLU A 41 -12.26 5.34 24.48
CA GLU A 41 -11.63 4.07 24.10
C GLU A 41 -12.44 3.35 23.03
N GLY A 42 -13.75 3.26 23.18
CA GLY A 42 -14.65 2.68 22.16
C GLY A 42 -14.57 3.41 20.82
N MET A 43 -14.48 4.74 20.83
CA MET A 43 -14.31 5.52 19.60
C MET A 43 -12.95 5.26 18.96
N LEU A 44 -11.86 5.22 19.73
CA LEU A 44 -10.52 4.93 19.24
C LEU A 44 -10.43 3.54 18.60
N ILE A 45 -11.10 2.55 19.18
CA ILE A 45 -11.14 1.19 18.62
C ILE A 45 -11.99 1.15 17.34
N ARG A 46 -13.20 1.70 17.36
CA ARG A 46 -14.14 1.67 16.23
C ARG A 46 -13.66 2.51 15.03
N GLN A 47 -12.97 3.60 15.29
CA GLN A 47 -12.47 4.55 14.28
C GLN A 47 -10.95 4.55 14.19
N ALA A 48 -10.30 3.42 14.39
CA ALA A 48 -8.84 3.29 14.53
C ALA A 48 -8.03 3.85 13.33
N ARG A 49 -8.62 3.92 12.14
CA ARG A 49 -7.96 4.52 10.97
C ARG A 49 -8.13 6.03 10.89
N GLY A 50 -9.18 6.58 11.52
CA GLY A 50 -9.50 8.01 11.51
C GLY A 50 -9.23 8.74 12.82
N LEU A 51 -9.02 8.01 13.93
CA LEU A 51 -8.87 8.57 15.26
C LEU A 51 -7.76 7.85 16.02
N MET A 52 -6.77 8.60 16.53
CA MET A 52 -5.63 8.05 17.27
C MET A 52 -5.28 8.94 18.45
N LEU A 53 -4.94 8.32 19.58
CA LEU A 53 -4.39 9.03 20.74
C LEU A 53 -2.88 8.79 20.79
N LEU A 54 -2.09 9.86 20.65
CA LEU A 54 -0.64 9.81 20.65
C LEU A 54 -0.09 10.31 22.00
N PRO A 55 1.00 9.71 22.50
CA PRO A 55 1.59 10.11 23.78
C PRO A 55 2.18 11.52 23.75
N ASN A 56 2.71 11.93 22.58
CA ASN A 56 3.29 13.24 22.32
C ASN A 56 3.27 13.49 20.81
N ARG A 57 3.69 14.64 20.36
CA ARG A 57 3.83 14.93 18.93
C ARG A 57 4.92 14.01 18.37
N GLU A 58 4.51 13.08 17.50
CA GLU A 58 5.46 12.17 16.85
C GLU A 58 6.38 12.97 15.92
N SER A 59 7.67 12.63 15.95
CA SER A 59 8.58 12.99 14.87
C SER A 59 8.14 12.26 13.60
N ALA A 60 8.21 12.95 12.47
CA ALA A 60 7.93 12.33 11.17
C ALA A 60 8.76 11.04 11.01
N PRO A 61 8.17 9.95 10.49
CA PRO A 61 8.93 8.73 10.20
C PRO A 61 10.07 9.05 9.23
N ALA A 62 11.17 8.30 9.35
CA ALA A 62 12.30 8.45 8.43
C ALA A 62 11.82 8.31 6.98
N GLU A 63 12.15 9.30 6.15
CA GLU A 63 11.77 9.30 4.74
C GLU A 63 12.46 8.14 4.01
N THR A 64 11.68 7.26 3.42
CA THR A 64 12.20 6.21 2.54
C THR A 64 12.58 6.81 1.19
N SER A 65 13.79 6.51 0.73
CA SER A 65 14.32 7.03 -0.52
C SER A 65 13.74 6.32 -1.74
N PHE A 66 13.76 7.04 -2.87
CA PHE A 66 13.44 6.48 -4.18
C PHE A 66 14.47 5.40 -4.56
N TYR A 67 14.00 4.32 -5.17
CA TYR A 67 14.84 3.24 -5.71
C TYR A 67 14.36 2.84 -7.10
N SER A 68 15.27 2.44 -7.98
CA SER A 68 14.91 1.97 -9.33
C SER A 68 15.91 0.96 -9.87
N GLU A 69 15.39 0.01 -10.67
CA GLU A 69 16.15 -1.04 -11.34
C GLU A 69 15.52 -1.36 -12.70
N VAL A 70 16.23 -2.04 -13.59
CA VAL A 70 15.70 -2.53 -14.87
C VAL A 70 15.84 -4.05 -14.88
N PHE A 71 14.74 -4.75 -15.14
CA PHE A 71 14.68 -6.19 -15.32
C PHE A 71 14.59 -6.56 -16.80
N ASP A 72 15.29 -7.61 -17.20
CA ASP A 72 15.27 -8.18 -18.56
C ASP A 72 15.49 -7.16 -19.70
N GLY A 73 16.11 -6.02 -19.38
CA GLY A 73 16.42 -4.94 -20.32
C GLY A 73 15.24 -4.09 -20.79
N HIS A 74 13.99 -4.46 -20.46
CA HIS A 74 12.80 -3.78 -20.95
C HIS A 74 11.73 -3.49 -19.86
N VAL A 75 11.87 -4.02 -18.64
CA VAL A 75 10.95 -3.77 -17.52
C VAL A 75 11.58 -2.80 -16.53
N GLY A 76 11.04 -1.61 -16.39
CA GLY A 76 11.42 -0.63 -15.39
C GLY A 76 10.76 -0.96 -14.04
N TYR A 77 11.55 -1.00 -12.98
CA TYR A 77 11.04 -1.07 -11.61
C TYR A 77 11.36 0.23 -10.89
N VAL A 78 10.35 0.82 -10.25
CA VAL A 78 10.49 2.02 -9.43
C VAL A 78 9.77 1.83 -8.11
N ARG A 79 10.47 2.08 -7.00
CA ARG A 79 9.91 2.14 -5.65
C ARG A 79 9.93 3.59 -5.20
N PHE A 80 8.75 4.17 -5.00
CA PHE A 80 8.65 5.60 -4.74
C PHE A 80 9.21 6.01 -3.38
N GLY A 81 9.12 5.11 -2.38
CA GLY A 81 9.37 5.50 -1.01
C GLY A 81 8.37 6.55 -0.53
N ALA A 82 8.81 7.51 0.27
CA ALA A 82 8.00 8.64 0.66
C ALA A 82 7.71 9.54 -0.56
N LEU A 83 6.46 9.98 -0.73
CA LEU A 83 6.09 10.89 -1.82
C LEU A 83 6.53 12.33 -1.47
N THR A 84 7.78 12.64 -1.78
CA THR A 84 8.40 13.94 -1.53
C THR A 84 8.85 14.59 -2.82
N SER A 85 9.10 15.91 -2.80
CA SER A 85 9.64 16.62 -3.96
C SER A 85 11.01 16.11 -4.40
N ALA A 86 11.82 15.59 -3.46
CA ALA A 86 13.12 14.99 -3.77
C ALA A 86 12.96 13.67 -4.56
N ASN A 87 12.09 12.77 -4.06
CA ASN A 87 11.80 11.50 -4.74
C ASN A 87 11.07 11.71 -6.08
N LEU A 88 10.22 12.75 -6.19
CA LEU A 88 9.60 13.11 -7.46
C LEU A 88 10.65 13.51 -8.52
N LYS A 89 11.63 14.34 -8.16
CA LYS A 89 12.73 14.69 -9.06
C LYS A 89 13.56 13.48 -9.47
N ALA A 90 13.82 12.57 -8.53
CA ALA A 90 14.54 11.33 -8.82
C ALA A 90 13.75 10.44 -9.80
N MET A 91 12.43 10.36 -9.61
CA MET A 91 11.53 9.65 -10.52
C MET A 91 11.53 10.27 -11.92
N ASP A 92 11.38 11.60 -12.04
CA ASP A 92 11.38 12.30 -13.32
C ASP A 92 12.65 12.00 -14.12
N LYS A 93 13.83 12.10 -13.49
CA LYS A 93 15.11 11.73 -14.11
C LYS A 93 15.12 10.27 -14.57
N LYS A 94 14.54 9.37 -13.79
CA LYS A 94 14.52 7.95 -14.14
C LYS A 94 13.53 7.65 -15.28
N LEU A 95 12.39 8.34 -15.34
CA LEU A 95 11.45 8.22 -16.46
C LEU A 95 12.08 8.68 -17.79
N GLU A 96 12.87 9.76 -17.79
CA GLU A 96 13.65 10.19 -18.97
C GLU A 96 14.67 9.11 -19.42
N GLU A 97 15.37 8.49 -18.46
CA GLU A 97 16.28 7.39 -18.74
C GLU A 97 15.54 6.17 -19.31
N PHE A 98 14.39 5.82 -18.76
CA PHE A 98 13.55 4.71 -19.23
C PHE A 98 13.03 4.96 -20.66
N ALA A 99 12.61 6.18 -20.95
CA ALA A 99 12.21 6.58 -22.29
C ALA A 99 13.36 6.40 -23.30
N SER A 100 14.59 6.81 -22.95
CA SER A 100 15.78 6.63 -23.80
C SER A 100 16.14 5.16 -24.05
N LYS A 101 15.89 4.29 -23.07
CA LYS A 101 16.11 2.84 -23.14
C LYS A 101 14.94 2.07 -23.75
N LYS A 102 13.86 2.76 -24.16
CA LYS A 102 12.65 2.17 -24.73
C LYS A 102 12.02 1.10 -23.80
N ILE A 103 11.98 1.39 -22.49
CA ILE A 103 11.27 0.56 -21.52
C ILE A 103 9.79 0.55 -21.88
N ASP A 104 9.20 -0.62 -22.07
CA ASP A 104 7.81 -0.83 -22.51
C ASP A 104 6.86 -1.30 -21.40
N ALA A 105 7.42 -1.80 -20.29
CA ALA A 105 6.67 -2.15 -19.09
C ALA A 105 7.28 -1.51 -17.83
N MET A 106 6.44 -1.11 -16.89
CA MET A 106 6.89 -0.53 -15.63
C MET A 106 6.13 -1.12 -14.44
N ILE A 107 6.87 -1.42 -13.38
CA ILE A 107 6.35 -1.83 -12.09
C ILE A 107 6.58 -0.69 -11.10
N VAL A 108 5.50 -0.10 -10.60
CA VAL A 108 5.51 0.95 -9.57
C VAL A 108 5.25 0.29 -8.22
N ASP A 109 6.26 0.27 -7.37
CA ASP A 109 6.17 -0.29 -6.03
C ASP A 109 5.80 0.79 -5.01
N LEU A 110 4.58 0.72 -4.51
CA LEU A 110 4.04 1.59 -3.47
C LEU A 110 4.06 0.95 -2.08
N ARG A 111 4.58 -0.25 -1.95
CA ARG A 111 4.72 -0.91 -0.66
C ARG A 111 5.64 -0.10 0.25
N ALA A 112 5.22 0.10 1.50
CA ALA A 112 5.89 0.99 2.45
C ALA A 112 5.99 2.46 1.96
N SER A 113 5.10 2.89 1.07
CA SER A 113 5.00 4.28 0.61
C SER A 113 3.85 5.00 1.30
N GLY A 114 4.07 6.27 1.62
CA GLY A 114 3.06 7.12 2.22
C GLY A 114 3.29 8.60 1.92
N ALA A 115 2.24 9.39 2.03
CA ALA A 115 2.29 10.85 1.98
C ALA A 115 1.11 11.44 2.73
N SER A 116 1.34 12.60 3.34
CA SER A 116 0.31 13.46 3.92
C SER A 116 0.00 14.67 3.03
N ASP A 117 0.90 15.02 2.10
CA ASP A 117 0.71 16.13 1.15
C ASP A 117 0.10 15.62 -0.16
N PHE A 118 -1.18 15.91 -0.35
CA PHE A 118 -1.92 15.53 -1.55
C PHE A 118 -1.57 16.37 -2.78
N ALA A 119 -0.95 17.53 -2.64
CA ALA A 119 -0.48 18.29 -3.78
C ALA A 119 0.72 17.60 -4.44
N ILE A 120 1.71 17.19 -3.65
CA ILE A 120 2.83 16.41 -4.18
C ILE A 120 2.39 15.03 -4.67
N THR A 121 1.41 14.41 -4.00
CA THR A 121 0.78 13.16 -4.44
C THR A 121 0.22 13.25 -5.86
N ALA A 122 -0.50 14.33 -6.16
CA ALA A 122 -1.04 14.57 -7.49
C ALA A 122 0.07 14.67 -8.54
N GLU A 123 1.20 15.30 -8.20
CA GLU A 123 2.34 15.38 -9.10
C GLU A 123 2.91 13.99 -9.47
N PHE A 124 2.96 13.04 -8.54
CA PHE A 124 3.34 11.66 -8.87
C PHE A 124 2.33 11.02 -9.83
N ALA A 125 1.04 11.12 -9.57
CA ALA A 125 -0.01 10.54 -10.42
C ALA A 125 -0.04 11.13 -11.85
N LYS A 126 0.24 12.43 -12.01
CA LYS A 126 0.28 13.13 -13.30
C LYS A 126 1.29 12.54 -14.29
N ARG A 127 2.33 11.83 -13.83
CA ARG A 127 3.33 11.20 -14.72
C ARG A 127 2.78 10.00 -15.48
N PHE A 128 1.64 9.48 -15.03
CA PHE A 128 1.05 8.27 -15.59
C PHE A 128 -0.39 8.48 -16.09
N CYS A 129 -1.13 9.42 -15.52
CA CYS A 129 -2.52 9.65 -15.86
C CYS A 129 -2.69 10.60 -17.05
N PRO A 130 -3.73 10.38 -17.91
CA PRO A 130 -3.97 11.23 -19.07
C PRO A 130 -4.25 12.68 -18.69
N LYS A 131 -3.79 13.62 -19.54
CA LYS A 131 -4.06 15.05 -19.40
C LYS A 131 -5.57 15.35 -19.36
N GLY A 132 -5.96 16.31 -18.53
CA GLY A 132 -7.35 16.76 -18.39
C GLY A 132 -8.22 15.85 -17.50
N LYS A 133 -7.69 14.74 -16.98
CA LYS A 133 -8.43 13.85 -16.09
C LYS A 133 -8.34 14.28 -14.64
N LEU A 134 -9.47 14.21 -13.92
CA LEU A 134 -9.55 14.38 -12.47
C LEU A 134 -8.90 13.18 -11.79
N LEU A 135 -7.84 13.39 -11.02
CA LEU A 135 -7.12 12.30 -10.34
C LEU A 135 -7.86 11.85 -9.08
N PHE A 136 -8.11 12.80 -8.21
CA PHE A 136 -8.86 12.64 -6.96
C PHE A 136 -9.26 14.00 -6.41
N THR A 137 -10.19 13.99 -5.46
CA THR A 137 -10.59 15.18 -4.70
C THR A 137 -10.30 14.93 -3.22
N VAL A 138 -9.63 15.85 -2.57
CA VAL A 138 -9.54 15.86 -1.10
C VAL A 138 -10.76 16.57 -0.56
N ARG A 139 -11.69 15.82 -0.01
CA ARG A 139 -12.96 16.27 0.52
C ARG A 139 -12.82 16.60 2.01
N LYS A 140 -13.21 17.81 2.40
CA LYS A 140 -13.16 18.29 3.77
C LYS A 140 -14.56 18.69 4.25
N PRO A 141 -15.39 17.72 4.70
CA PRO A 141 -16.82 17.92 4.89
C PRO A 141 -17.17 19.04 5.88
N VAL A 142 -16.46 19.13 7.00
CA VAL A 142 -16.72 20.12 8.06
C VAL A 142 -16.40 21.53 7.61
N ALA A 143 -15.28 21.72 6.89
CA ALA A 143 -14.87 23.03 6.39
C ALA A 143 -15.52 23.40 5.06
N ARG A 144 -16.17 22.43 4.36
CA ARG A 144 -16.72 22.59 2.99
C ARG A 144 -15.70 23.14 2.01
N GLN A 145 -14.46 22.68 2.11
CA GLN A 145 -13.31 23.13 1.32
C GLN A 145 -12.72 21.93 0.58
N ASP A 146 -13.38 21.52 -0.50
CA ASP A 146 -12.89 20.45 -1.34
C ASP A 146 -11.79 20.97 -2.27
N ARG A 147 -10.75 20.13 -2.48
CA ARG A 147 -9.65 20.43 -3.39
C ARG A 147 -9.54 19.36 -4.43
N ALA A 148 -9.86 19.69 -5.68
CA ALA A 148 -9.74 18.79 -6.81
C ALA A 148 -8.34 18.84 -7.42
N PHE A 149 -7.78 17.67 -7.73
CA PHE A 149 -6.48 17.51 -8.37
C PHE A 149 -6.66 16.83 -9.72
N SER A 150 -6.25 17.52 -10.79
CA SER A 150 -6.35 17.02 -12.17
C SER A 150 -4.99 16.97 -12.83
N SER A 151 -4.84 16.08 -13.82
CA SER A 151 -3.63 16.03 -14.63
C SER A 151 -3.63 17.18 -15.65
N ASP A 152 -2.59 17.99 -15.63
CA ASP A 152 -2.37 19.15 -16.51
C ASP A 152 -1.34 18.86 -17.63
N ARG A 153 -0.79 17.66 -17.68
CA ARG A 153 0.26 17.22 -18.60
C ARG A 153 -0.04 15.85 -19.21
N ASP A 154 0.62 15.59 -20.31
CA ASP A 154 0.62 14.24 -20.89
C ASP A 154 1.45 13.29 -20.02
N PRO A 155 1.09 12.00 -19.94
CA PRO A 155 1.83 11.02 -19.15
C PRO A 155 3.25 10.83 -19.69
N ALA A 156 4.22 10.79 -18.77
CA ALA A 156 5.62 10.52 -19.09
C ALA A 156 5.89 9.06 -19.45
N PHE A 157 4.99 8.16 -19.06
CA PHE A 157 5.04 6.74 -19.40
C PHE A 157 3.66 6.26 -19.89
N GLN A 158 3.65 5.51 -21.00
CA GLN A 158 2.42 5.03 -21.66
C GLN A 158 2.42 3.52 -21.93
N GLY A 159 3.46 2.80 -21.49
CA GLY A 159 3.54 1.34 -21.61
C GLY A 159 2.68 0.60 -20.61
N LEU A 160 2.88 -0.72 -20.51
CA LEU A 160 2.23 -1.55 -19.51
C LEU A 160 2.64 -1.09 -18.11
N LEU A 161 1.66 -0.85 -17.25
CA LEU A 161 1.90 -0.37 -15.88
C LEU A 161 1.30 -1.35 -14.86
N LEU A 162 2.11 -1.81 -13.92
CA LEU A 162 1.69 -2.61 -12.78
C LEU A 162 2.02 -1.85 -11.50
N VAL A 163 1.16 -1.97 -10.48
CA VAL A 163 1.35 -1.35 -9.18
C VAL A 163 1.43 -2.41 -8.10
N LEU A 164 2.44 -2.34 -7.23
CA LEU A 164 2.53 -3.19 -6.05
C LEU A 164 2.05 -2.40 -4.83
N ALA A 165 1.16 -3.01 -4.04
CA ALA A 165 0.60 -2.41 -2.84
C ALA A 165 0.53 -3.40 -1.68
N ASP A 166 0.52 -2.90 -0.45
CA ASP A 166 0.32 -3.68 0.77
C ASP A 166 -0.27 -2.84 1.91
N GLY A 167 -0.42 -3.42 3.09
CA GLY A 167 -0.95 -2.74 4.27
C GLY A 167 -0.12 -1.55 4.79
N GLU A 168 1.09 -1.33 4.29
CA GLU A 168 1.89 -0.13 4.58
C GLU A 168 1.81 0.93 3.46
N THR A 169 1.12 0.65 2.34
CA THR A 169 0.73 1.65 1.34
C THR A 169 -0.35 2.54 1.94
N ALA A 170 -0.07 3.82 2.19
CA ALA A 170 -0.94 4.70 2.96
C ALA A 170 -1.03 6.12 2.41
N GLY A 171 -2.10 6.83 2.77
CA GLY A 171 -2.25 8.25 2.47
C GLY A 171 -2.24 8.55 0.97
N GLY A 172 -1.37 9.45 0.53
CA GLY A 172 -1.23 9.82 -0.87
C GLY A 172 -0.88 8.66 -1.80
N ALA A 173 -0.13 7.64 -1.32
CA ALA A 173 0.20 6.48 -2.13
C ALA A 173 -1.05 5.68 -2.54
N GLU A 174 -2.07 5.63 -1.67
CA GLU A 174 -3.38 5.04 -1.99
C GLU A 174 -4.11 5.83 -3.07
N ALA A 175 -4.04 7.16 -3.00
CA ALA A 175 -4.65 8.04 -4.02
C ALA A 175 -3.95 7.87 -5.38
N VAL A 176 -2.62 7.70 -5.41
CA VAL A 176 -1.88 7.36 -6.64
C VAL A 176 -2.37 6.02 -7.19
N ALA A 177 -2.36 4.95 -6.38
CA ALA A 177 -2.79 3.62 -6.81
C ALA A 177 -4.22 3.63 -7.36
N GLY A 178 -5.15 4.29 -6.65
CA GLY A 178 -6.55 4.41 -7.07
C GLY A 178 -6.71 5.18 -8.38
N ALA A 179 -6.02 6.29 -8.56
CA ALA A 179 -6.05 7.08 -9.78
C ALA A 179 -5.48 6.31 -10.98
N LEU A 180 -4.37 5.59 -10.79
CA LEU A 180 -3.76 4.77 -11.84
C LEU A 180 -4.69 3.65 -12.30
N ARG A 181 -5.36 2.98 -11.37
CA ARG A 181 -6.32 1.91 -11.68
C ARG A 181 -7.57 2.45 -12.38
N LEU A 182 -8.11 3.59 -11.91
CA LEU A 182 -9.35 4.17 -12.44
C LEU A 182 -9.30 4.43 -13.95
N TYR A 183 -8.13 4.81 -14.46
CA TYR A 183 -7.96 5.11 -15.88
C TYR A 183 -7.43 3.92 -16.69
N ASP A 184 -7.60 2.69 -16.20
CA ASP A 184 -7.12 1.43 -16.79
C ASP A 184 -5.62 1.46 -17.11
N LYS A 185 -4.87 2.22 -16.30
CA LYS A 185 -3.44 2.38 -16.51
C LYS A 185 -2.62 1.33 -15.77
N ALA A 186 -3.15 0.76 -14.68
CA ALA A 186 -2.41 -0.20 -13.88
C ALA A 186 -3.30 -1.31 -13.30
N LEU A 187 -2.74 -2.52 -13.23
CA LEU A 187 -3.23 -3.58 -12.35
C LEU A 187 -2.51 -3.51 -11.01
N ILE A 188 -3.24 -3.68 -9.93
CA ILE A 188 -2.70 -3.66 -8.57
C ILE A 188 -2.47 -5.09 -8.08
N ILE A 189 -1.24 -5.38 -7.65
CA ILE A 189 -0.80 -6.70 -7.19
C ILE A 189 -0.37 -6.58 -5.73
N GLY A 190 -0.72 -7.56 -4.90
CA GLY A 190 -0.30 -7.65 -3.51
C GLY A 190 -1.44 -7.73 -2.52
N GLN A 191 -1.46 -6.86 -1.53
CA GLN A 191 -2.41 -6.87 -0.44
C GLN A 191 -3.20 -5.55 -0.37
N PRO A 192 -4.38 -5.54 0.30
CA PRO A 192 -5.13 -4.30 0.51
C PRO A 192 -4.26 -3.24 1.19
N SER A 193 -4.43 -1.99 0.77
CA SER A 193 -3.72 -0.86 1.34
C SER A 193 -4.25 -0.48 2.73
N ALA A 194 -3.61 0.47 3.39
CA ALA A 194 -3.88 0.83 4.78
C ALA A 194 -5.29 1.42 5.03
N GLY A 195 -5.95 1.97 4.01
CA GLY A 195 -7.22 2.70 4.18
C GLY A 195 -7.04 3.98 4.98
N ARG A 196 -5.97 4.71 4.75
CA ARG A 196 -5.61 5.97 5.43
C ARG A 196 -5.33 7.10 4.44
N ALA A 197 -6.03 7.13 3.32
CA ALA A 197 -5.97 8.23 2.34
C ALA A 197 -6.70 9.48 2.88
N VAL A 198 -6.22 10.02 3.98
CA VAL A 198 -6.82 11.13 4.73
C VAL A 198 -5.79 12.18 5.12
N GLU A 199 -6.25 13.41 5.37
CA GLU A 199 -5.48 14.43 6.09
C GLU A 199 -5.81 14.33 7.57
N TYR A 200 -4.77 14.27 8.40
CA TYR A 200 -4.91 14.30 9.85
C TYR A 200 -4.68 15.70 10.40
N SER A 201 -5.42 16.02 11.47
CA SER A 201 -5.16 17.18 12.33
C SER A 201 -4.78 16.70 13.72
N ASP A 202 -3.70 17.25 14.25
CA ASP A 202 -3.21 16.96 15.59
C ASP A 202 -3.79 17.99 16.57
N LEU A 203 -4.69 17.55 17.44
CA LEU A 203 -5.38 18.35 18.43
C LEU A 203 -4.75 18.12 19.81
N PRO A 204 -4.06 19.13 20.39
CA PRO A 204 -3.45 18.97 21.71
C PRO A 204 -4.50 18.87 22.82
N LEU A 205 -4.30 17.93 23.73
CA LEU A 205 -5.12 17.77 24.94
C LEU A 205 -4.44 18.45 26.14
N PRO A 206 -5.21 18.85 27.17
CA PRO A 206 -4.65 19.47 28.39
C PRO A 206 -3.58 18.61 29.09
N SER A 207 -3.63 17.30 28.90
CA SER A 207 -2.66 16.34 29.45
C SER A 207 -1.30 16.30 28.71
N GLY A 208 -1.10 17.11 27.66
CA GLY A 208 0.05 17.07 26.80
C GLY A 208 0.02 15.96 25.72
N LYS A 209 -0.97 15.07 25.77
CA LYS A 209 -1.22 14.09 24.71
C LYS A 209 -1.86 14.77 23.49
N VAL A 210 -1.83 14.08 22.36
CA VAL A 210 -2.36 14.58 21.09
C VAL A 210 -3.45 13.64 20.59
N LEU A 211 -4.61 14.19 20.30
CA LEU A 211 -5.67 13.50 19.59
C LEU A 211 -5.51 13.78 18.09
N ARG A 212 -5.11 12.77 17.32
CA ARG A 212 -4.99 12.84 15.86
C ARG A 212 -6.30 12.42 15.24
N VAL A 213 -6.89 13.29 14.42
CA VAL A 213 -8.21 13.11 13.80
C VAL A 213 -8.10 13.25 12.29
N ALA A 214 -8.71 12.34 11.54
CA ALA A 214 -8.90 12.50 10.10
C ALA A 214 -9.91 13.63 9.83
N VAL A 215 -9.47 14.68 9.15
CA VAL A 215 -10.27 15.90 8.88
C VAL A 215 -10.65 16.05 7.42
N ALA A 216 -9.98 15.33 6.52
CA ALA A 216 -10.30 15.27 5.12
C ALA A 216 -9.94 13.91 4.55
N GLU A 217 -10.59 13.48 3.48
CA GLU A 217 -10.39 12.19 2.82
C GLU A 217 -10.15 12.36 1.31
N ALA A 218 -9.33 11.49 0.73
CA ALA A 218 -9.18 11.39 -0.71
C ALA A 218 -10.30 10.55 -1.31
N VAL A 219 -11.00 11.14 -2.27
CA VAL A 219 -12.12 10.53 -2.99
C VAL A 219 -11.78 10.50 -4.48
N LEU A 220 -11.88 9.33 -5.10
CA LEU A 220 -11.71 9.15 -6.53
C LEU A 220 -12.90 9.76 -7.30
N PRO A 221 -12.77 10.04 -8.60
CA PRO A 221 -13.90 10.36 -9.46
C PRO A 221 -15.05 9.37 -9.23
N GLU A 222 -16.29 9.84 -9.44
CA GLU A 222 -17.53 9.07 -9.17
C GLU A 222 -17.86 8.89 -7.68
N GLY A 223 -17.11 9.53 -6.78
CA GLY A 223 -17.41 9.55 -5.36
C GLY A 223 -16.89 8.36 -4.56
N GLN A 224 -16.05 7.51 -5.15
CA GLN A 224 -15.45 6.39 -4.44
C GLN A 224 -14.44 6.87 -3.40
N SER A 225 -14.76 6.76 -2.11
CA SER A 225 -13.83 7.05 -1.02
C SER A 225 -12.78 5.94 -0.89
N LEU A 226 -11.54 6.36 -0.60
CA LEU A 226 -10.45 5.45 -0.26
C LEU A 226 -10.33 5.22 1.26
N PHE A 227 -11.12 5.92 2.05
CA PHE A 227 -11.18 5.79 3.50
C PHE A 227 -12.54 5.17 3.91
N PRO A 228 -12.58 4.23 4.84
CA PRO A 228 -11.48 3.57 5.54
C PRO A 228 -10.96 2.29 4.84
N ASP A 229 -11.48 1.89 3.69
CA ASP A 229 -11.26 0.56 3.11
C ASP A 229 -9.95 0.44 2.32
N GLY A 230 -9.40 1.56 1.84
CA GLY A 230 -8.20 1.57 1.00
C GLY A 230 -8.44 1.06 -0.43
N VAL A 231 -7.35 0.70 -1.07
CA VAL A 231 -7.35 0.12 -2.42
C VAL A 231 -7.16 -1.40 -2.31
N LYS A 232 -8.07 -2.16 -2.91
CA LYS A 232 -7.98 -3.63 -2.97
C LYS A 232 -7.15 -4.04 -4.20
N PRO A 233 -6.26 -5.05 -4.10
CA PRO A 233 -5.52 -5.54 -5.25
C PRO A 233 -6.44 -6.27 -6.24
N ASP A 234 -6.08 -6.19 -7.52
CA ASP A 234 -6.71 -6.96 -8.60
C ASP A 234 -6.17 -8.40 -8.61
N LEU A 235 -4.89 -8.58 -8.24
CA LEU A 235 -4.24 -9.87 -8.06
C LEU A 235 -3.70 -9.98 -6.63
N PRO A 236 -4.39 -10.68 -5.73
CA PRO A 236 -3.94 -10.86 -4.35
C PRO A 236 -2.68 -11.74 -4.29
N VAL A 237 -1.65 -11.24 -3.62
CA VAL A 237 -0.41 -11.98 -3.29
C VAL A 237 0.02 -11.57 -1.90
N GLU A 238 0.15 -12.55 -1.02
CA GLU A 238 0.55 -12.29 0.36
C GLU A 238 2.07 -12.25 0.52
N MET A 239 2.52 -11.35 1.37
CA MET A 239 3.90 -11.23 1.81
C MET A 239 3.94 -10.64 3.22
N SER A 240 4.79 -11.19 4.08
CA SER A 240 4.93 -10.62 5.42
C SER A 240 5.70 -9.29 5.40
N VAL A 241 5.32 -8.38 6.30
CA VAL A 241 6.00 -7.08 6.46
C VAL A 241 7.48 -7.25 6.81
N SER A 242 7.81 -8.27 7.61
CA SER A 242 9.19 -8.56 8.03
C SER A 242 10.06 -8.98 6.84
N GLU A 243 9.57 -9.89 6.00
CA GLU A 243 10.27 -10.35 4.79
C GLU A 243 10.46 -9.20 3.81
N LYS A 244 9.41 -8.40 3.56
CA LYS A 244 9.51 -7.21 2.72
C LYS A 244 10.60 -6.25 3.21
N ARG A 245 10.59 -5.89 4.49
CA ARG A 245 11.58 -4.97 5.07
C ARG A 245 13.00 -5.52 4.95
N GLN A 246 13.19 -6.81 5.20
CA GLN A 246 14.49 -7.45 5.00
C GLN A 246 14.97 -7.36 3.55
N ILE A 247 14.09 -7.66 2.58
CA ILE A 247 14.42 -7.57 1.16
C ILE A 247 14.73 -6.13 0.75
N PHE A 248 13.92 -5.16 1.18
CA PHE A 248 14.15 -3.75 0.87
C PHE A 248 15.47 -3.24 1.43
N GLN A 249 15.86 -3.68 2.61
CA GLN A 249 17.15 -3.36 3.20
C GLN A 249 18.30 -3.97 2.38
N LEU A 250 18.21 -5.25 2.05
CA LEU A 250 19.24 -5.95 1.27
C LEU A 250 19.32 -5.47 -0.17
N SER A 251 18.22 -5.00 -0.75
CA SER A 251 18.16 -4.52 -2.13
C SER A 251 19.01 -3.27 -2.38
N ALA A 252 19.31 -2.49 -1.34
CA ALA A 252 20.18 -1.32 -1.47
C ALA A 252 21.60 -1.68 -1.94
N GLU A 253 22.09 -2.88 -1.57
CA GLU A 253 23.42 -3.36 -1.93
C GLU A 253 23.40 -4.39 -3.07
N LYS A 254 22.37 -5.25 -3.11
CA LYS A 254 22.34 -6.43 -3.99
C LYS A 254 21.43 -6.26 -5.20
N GLY A 255 20.64 -5.19 -5.26
CA GLY A 255 19.52 -5.09 -6.20
C GLY A 255 18.33 -5.96 -5.79
N MET A 256 17.27 -5.91 -6.60
CA MET A 256 16.05 -6.72 -6.40
C MET A 256 16.10 -8.06 -7.14
N ALA A 257 16.91 -8.17 -8.20
CA ALA A 257 17.00 -9.37 -9.04
C ALA A 257 17.24 -10.68 -8.24
N PRO A 258 18.11 -10.74 -7.21
CA PRO A 258 18.32 -11.97 -6.44
C PRO A 258 17.11 -12.46 -5.66
N PHE A 259 16.10 -11.60 -5.46
CA PHE A 259 14.89 -11.95 -4.70
C PHE A 259 13.72 -12.41 -5.57
N VAL A 260 13.87 -12.35 -6.91
CA VAL A 260 12.80 -12.68 -7.87
C VAL A 260 13.19 -13.79 -8.83
N TYR A 261 14.44 -13.88 -9.28
CA TYR A 261 14.86 -14.95 -10.18
C TYR A 261 15.26 -16.21 -9.43
N GLU A 262 14.74 -17.34 -9.88
CA GLU A 262 15.27 -18.65 -9.46
C GLU A 262 16.63 -18.86 -10.10
N THR A 263 17.62 -19.06 -9.27
CA THR A 263 19.02 -19.26 -9.70
C THR A 263 19.24 -20.59 -10.44
N GLU A 264 18.26 -21.36 -10.81
CA GLU A 264 18.35 -22.57 -11.64
C GLU A 264 17.01 -23.29 -11.62
N ARG A 265 16.25 -23.18 -12.72
CA ARG A 265 15.26 -24.20 -13.05
C ARG A 265 16.01 -25.34 -13.77
N PRO A 266 15.97 -26.59 -13.29
CA PRO A 266 16.53 -27.69 -14.04
C PRO A 266 15.84 -27.75 -15.42
N HIS A 267 16.63 -27.74 -16.48
CA HIS A 267 16.09 -27.86 -17.84
C HIS A 267 15.49 -29.25 -18.00
N LEU A 268 14.18 -29.31 -18.26
CA LEU A 268 13.53 -30.55 -18.66
C LEU A 268 13.99 -30.88 -20.08
N ASN A 269 14.96 -31.77 -20.19
CA ASN A 269 15.40 -32.30 -21.48
C ASN A 269 14.42 -33.39 -21.92
N GLU A 270 13.82 -33.25 -23.10
CA GLU A 270 12.87 -34.24 -23.65
C GLU A 270 13.49 -35.65 -23.71
N ALA A 271 14.79 -35.76 -23.99
CA ALA A 271 15.52 -37.02 -24.01
C ALA A 271 15.59 -37.67 -22.61
N ALA A 272 15.68 -36.88 -21.54
CA ALA A 272 15.69 -37.34 -20.14
C ALA A 272 14.29 -37.81 -19.68
N LEU A 273 13.23 -37.15 -20.18
CA LEU A 273 11.84 -37.59 -19.96
C LEU A 273 11.56 -38.96 -20.59
N LEU A 274 12.10 -39.24 -21.79
CA LEU A 274 11.97 -40.53 -22.48
C LEU A 274 12.81 -41.62 -21.81
N ALA A 275 13.94 -41.27 -21.17
CA ALA A 275 14.81 -42.21 -20.47
C ALA A 275 14.33 -42.57 -19.04
N GLY A 276 13.33 -41.85 -18.53
CA GLY A 276 12.79 -42.06 -17.16
C GLY A 276 13.76 -41.67 -16.03
N THR A 277 14.90 -41.09 -16.36
CA THR A 277 15.91 -40.60 -15.40
C THR A 277 16.41 -39.23 -15.83
N ASN A 278 16.24 -38.24 -14.96
CA ASN A 278 16.78 -36.91 -15.19
C ASN A 278 17.84 -36.57 -14.11
N PRO A 279 19.15 -36.73 -14.41
CA PRO A 279 20.21 -36.46 -13.44
C PRO A 279 20.18 -35.03 -12.87
N GLU A 280 19.65 -34.05 -13.63
CA GLU A 280 19.50 -32.68 -13.15
C GLU A 280 18.33 -32.53 -12.15
N LEU A 281 17.25 -33.31 -12.32
CA LEU A 281 16.16 -33.37 -11.33
C LEU A 281 16.64 -34.05 -10.04
N ASP A 282 17.37 -35.15 -10.14
CA ASP A 282 17.92 -35.87 -8.99
C ASP A 282 18.94 -34.98 -8.24
N ALA A 283 19.79 -34.24 -8.96
CA ALA A 283 20.71 -33.27 -8.36
C ALA A 283 19.96 -32.09 -7.73
N ALA A 284 18.91 -31.57 -8.37
CA ALA A 284 18.08 -30.48 -7.83
C ALA A 284 17.29 -30.95 -6.60
N GLU A 285 16.77 -32.18 -6.57
CA GLU A 285 16.13 -32.77 -5.39
C GLU A 285 17.12 -33.02 -4.25
N ALA A 286 18.32 -33.51 -4.55
CA ALA A 286 19.37 -33.65 -3.56
C ALA A 286 19.81 -32.30 -2.98
N GLN A 287 19.91 -31.26 -3.82
CA GLN A 287 20.16 -29.90 -3.36
C GLN A 287 19.00 -29.35 -2.53
N ARG A 288 17.74 -29.60 -2.92
CA ARG A 288 16.57 -29.21 -2.11
C ARG A 288 16.54 -29.90 -0.74
N ARG A 289 16.90 -31.18 -0.67
CA ARG A 289 17.04 -31.92 0.61
C ARG A 289 18.16 -31.38 1.49
N ASN A 290 19.27 -30.96 0.90
CA ASN A 290 20.39 -30.34 1.62
C ASN A 290 20.10 -28.90 2.01
N ARG A 291 19.38 -28.11 1.19
CA ARG A 291 18.90 -26.75 1.49
C ARG A 291 17.83 -26.72 2.58
N GLY A 292 17.18 -27.83 2.91
CA GLY A 292 16.24 -27.91 4.03
C GLY A 292 16.87 -27.61 5.41
N ARG A 293 18.21 -27.46 5.47
CA ARG A 293 18.97 -26.99 6.65
C ARG A 293 19.50 -25.57 6.54
N GLU A 294 19.54 -24.98 5.35
CA GLU A 294 19.87 -23.56 5.14
C GLU A 294 18.58 -22.75 5.06
N LYS A 295 18.54 -21.60 5.73
CA LYS A 295 17.40 -20.65 5.60
C LYS A 295 17.15 -20.40 4.12
N GLN A 296 15.96 -20.69 3.64
CA GLN A 296 15.57 -20.38 2.26
C GLN A 296 15.89 -18.89 2.00
N PRO A 297 16.52 -18.56 0.86
CA PRO A 297 16.79 -17.17 0.53
C PRO A 297 15.46 -16.39 0.52
N ALA A 298 15.48 -15.20 1.10
CA ALA A 298 14.32 -14.32 1.10
C ALA A 298 13.86 -14.10 -0.35
N ARG A 299 12.56 -14.21 -0.61
CA ARG A 299 11.95 -14.03 -1.94
C ARG A 299 10.85 -13.00 -1.89
N ASP A 300 10.69 -12.26 -2.96
CA ASP A 300 9.59 -11.30 -3.16
C ASP A 300 8.54 -11.88 -4.12
N PRO A 301 7.52 -12.60 -3.59
CA PRO A 301 6.50 -13.23 -4.42
C PRO A 301 5.61 -12.19 -5.13
N VAL A 302 5.49 -10.97 -4.57
CA VAL A 302 4.67 -9.90 -5.14
C VAL A 302 5.34 -9.34 -6.39
N LEU A 303 6.64 -9.00 -6.30
CA LEU A 303 7.42 -8.55 -7.46
C LEU A 303 7.58 -9.66 -8.49
N GLN A 304 7.82 -10.92 -8.07
CA GLN A 304 7.88 -12.06 -8.97
C GLN A 304 6.59 -12.19 -9.79
N ARG A 305 5.43 -12.09 -9.12
CA ARG A 305 4.12 -12.17 -9.80
C ARG A 305 3.95 -11.06 -10.84
N ALA A 306 4.43 -9.86 -10.55
CA ALA A 306 4.38 -8.76 -11.51
C ALA A 306 5.26 -9.02 -12.74
N LEU A 307 6.48 -9.52 -12.55
CA LEU A 307 7.38 -9.88 -13.66
C LEU A 307 6.81 -11.02 -14.51
N ASP A 308 6.25 -12.04 -13.87
CA ASP A 308 5.59 -13.15 -14.58
C ASP A 308 4.42 -12.66 -15.45
N LEU A 309 3.65 -11.69 -14.95
CA LEU A 309 2.54 -11.10 -15.70
C LEU A 309 3.03 -10.28 -16.89
N VAL A 310 4.09 -9.47 -16.72
CA VAL A 310 4.71 -8.75 -17.84
C VAL A 310 5.18 -9.72 -18.93
N ALA A 311 5.88 -10.78 -18.55
CA ALA A 311 6.35 -11.80 -19.47
C ALA A 311 5.20 -12.50 -20.23
N ALA A 312 4.11 -12.85 -19.51
CA ALA A 312 2.94 -13.48 -20.10
C ALA A 312 2.22 -12.57 -21.10
N LEU A 313 2.04 -11.28 -20.76
CA LEU A 313 1.41 -10.30 -21.66
C LEU A 313 2.26 -10.00 -22.89
N ALA A 314 3.59 -9.95 -22.77
CA ALA A 314 4.49 -9.78 -23.89
C ALA A 314 4.41 -10.94 -24.91
N ILE A 315 4.19 -12.17 -24.44
CA ILE A 315 3.99 -13.35 -25.31
C ILE A 315 2.62 -13.24 -26.03
N TYR A 316 1.58 -12.81 -25.32
CA TYR A 316 0.23 -12.68 -25.90
C TYR A 316 0.17 -11.58 -26.98
N GLN A 317 0.84 -10.46 -26.81
CA GLN A 317 0.87 -9.36 -27.78
C GLN A 317 1.68 -9.67 -29.06
N LYS A 318 2.55 -10.67 -29.05
CA LYS A 318 3.32 -11.13 -30.21
C LYS A 318 2.57 -12.12 -31.11
N ARG A 319 1.38 -12.55 -30.69
CA ARG A 319 0.46 -13.41 -31.48
C ARG A 319 -0.61 -12.58 -32.18
#